data_98e0025bbd2c2385446c856c3a28712d
#
_entry.id   98e0025bbd2c2385446c856c3a28712d
#
_cell.length_a   1.000
_cell.length_b   1.000
_cell.length_c   1.000
_cell.angle_alpha   90.00
_cell.angle_beta   90.00
_cell.angle_gamma   90.00
#
_symmetry.space_group_name_H-M   'P 1'
#
loop_
_entity.id
_entity.type
_entity.pdbx_description
1 polymer ?
#
loop_
_entity_poly.entity_id
_entity_poly.type
_entity_poly.pdbx_seq_one_letter_code
_entity_poly.pdbx_strand_id
1 'polypeptide(L)'
;MKLGKLSKKILITSVILSSIALVGCTTNNSTNKENNSSDNQITVQHKLGTTKLNSKPKKIAVLELSFLDSLHNLDIDPVAIADDGESNKVTDVTNGEKIDYVSVGDRKEPNLEELSSMDLDLIIADTSRHSEIYEDLNKIAPTIVLDSIDSSYDEYIENFETIAEIVGKEDVAKAKIEEAEKVLSDVKDKAKDKVSDEDRKSVV
;
A
#
# COMPACT_ATOMS: atom_id res chain seq x y z
N MET A 1 -34.93 -9.00 23.55
CA MET A 1 -34.39 -7.89 24.38
C MET A 1 -33.75 -6.89 23.41
N LYS A 2 -34.36 -5.72 23.22
CA LYS A 2 -33.92 -4.68 22.25
C LYS A 2 -32.87 -3.81 22.93
N LEU A 3 -31.69 -3.68 22.37
CA LEU A 3 -30.75 -2.63 22.77
C LEU A 3 -30.65 -1.58 21.65
N GLY A 4 -30.93 -0.35 22.08
CA GLY A 4 -31.11 0.79 21.23
C GLY A 4 -29.83 1.40 20.70
N LYS A 5 -29.95 1.97 19.52
CA LYS A 5 -28.98 2.82 18.85
C LYS A 5 -28.81 4.14 19.62
N LEU A 6 -27.60 4.44 20.07
CA LEU A 6 -27.25 5.74 20.65
C LEU A 6 -26.59 6.60 19.56
N SER A 7 -27.38 7.51 19.01
CA SER A 7 -26.94 8.54 18.05
C SER A 7 -26.22 9.66 18.83
N LYS A 8 -24.91 9.85 18.60
CA LYS A 8 -24.18 11.03 19.11
C LYS A 8 -24.31 12.17 18.10
N LYS A 9 -25.15 13.13 18.43
CA LYS A 9 -25.22 14.43 17.75
C LYS A 9 -24.06 15.28 18.22
N ILE A 10 -23.18 15.65 17.30
CA ILE A 10 -22.10 16.64 17.56
C ILE A 10 -22.69 18.03 17.28
N LEU A 11 -22.76 18.83 18.33
CA LEU A 11 -23.12 20.26 18.26
C LEU A 11 -21.87 21.04 17.81
N ILE A 12 -21.99 21.65 16.63
CA ILE A 12 -21.00 22.63 16.14
C ILE A 12 -21.42 24.01 16.68
N THR A 13 -20.65 24.52 17.61
CA THR A 13 -20.80 25.92 18.10
C THR A 13 -19.90 26.83 17.26
N SER A 14 -20.54 27.63 16.43
CA SER A 14 -19.93 28.71 15.66
C SER A 14 -19.61 29.89 16.61
N VAL A 15 -18.34 30.29 16.69
CA VAL A 15 -17.95 31.57 17.28
C VAL A 15 -17.38 32.45 16.17
N ILE A 16 -18.19 33.41 15.75
CA ILE A 16 -17.81 34.54 14.89
C ILE A 16 -17.23 35.61 15.81
N LEU A 17 -15.99 36.01 15.61
CA LEU A 17 -15.48 37.25 16.17
C LEU A 17 -14.83 38.10 15.07
N SER A 18 -15.50 39.20 14.76
CA SER A 18 -15.09 40.28 13.86
C SER A 18 -14.11 41.22 14.56
N SER A 19 -13.10 41.73 13.85
CA SER A 19 -12.50 43.07 14.01
C SER A 19 -11.54 43.32 12.85
N ILE A 20 -11.88 44.11 11.86
CA ILE A 20 -11.66 45.51 11.62
C ILE A 20 -10.18 45.92 11.45
N ALA A 21 -9.85 46.14 10.17
CA ALA A 21 -9.09 47.14 9.46
C ALA A 21 -7.96 47.92 10.15
N LEU A 22 -6.84 48.02 9.43
CA LEU A 22 -6.25 49.33 9.08
C LEU A 22 -5.34 49.19 7.85
N VAL A 23 -5.54 50.13 6.98
CA VAL A 23 -4.96 50.47 5.69
C VAL A 23 -3.47 50.77 5.78
N GLY A 24 -2.71 50.37 4.78
CA GLY A 24 -1.35 50.80 4.54
C GLY A 24 -0.91 50.42 3.13
N CYS A 25 -1.19 51.25 2.16
CA CYS A 25 -0.60 51.19 0.81
C CYS A 25 0.89 51.48 0.85
N THR A 26 1.69 50.62 0.21
CA THR A 26 2.80 51.12 -0.64
C THR A 26 3.15 50.04 -1.67
N THR A 27 3.10 50.45 -2.91
CA THR A 27 3.52 49.79 -4.13
C THR A 27 4.94 49.26 -4.07
N ASN A 28 5.14 47.98 -4.46
CA ASN A 28 6.10 47.65 -5.51
C ASN A 28 5.84 46.24 -6.05
N ASN A 29 5.70 46.24 -7.34
CA ASN A 29 5.47 45.12 -8.23
C ASN A 29 6.66 44.13 -8.18
N SER A 30 6.44 42.90 -7.71
CA SER A 30 7.24 41.74 -8.07
C SER A 30 6.35 40.51 -7.95
N THR A 31 5.92 40.08 -9.11
CA THR A 31 5.13 38.88 -9.31
C THR A 31 6.01 37.67 -8.97
N ASN A 32 6.08 37.28 -7.71
CA ASN A 32 6.49 35.97 -7.35
C ASN A 32 5.24 35.08 -7.44
N LYS A 33 5.14 34.34 -8.53
CA LYS A 33 4.34 33.11 -8.56
C LYS A 33 4.97 32.14 -7.56
N GLU A 34 4.50 32.18 -6.34
CA GLU A 34 4.63 31.01 -5.47
C GLU A 34 3.82 29.90 -6.14
N ASN A 35 4.55 28.98 -6.79
CA ASN A 35 3.99 27.71 -7.17
C ASN A 35 3.58 27.01 -5.87
N ASN A 36 2.30 26.99 -5.62
CA ASN A 36 1.66 26.16 -4.61
C ASN A 36 1.77 24.70 -5.10
N SER A 37 2.89 24.05 -4.81
CA SER A 37 3.14 22.62 -5.09
C SER A 37 2.84 21.74 -3.86
N SER A 38 1.85 22.12 -3.06
CA SER A 38 1.48 21.36 -1.84
C SER A 38 0.28 20.41 -2.02
N ASP A 39 -0.24 20.24 -3.25
CA ASP A 39 -1.48 19.48 -3.47
C ASP A 39 -1.27 18.00 -3.87
N ASN A 40 -0.02 17.49 -3.95
CA ASN A 40 0.25 16.13 -4.41
C ASN A 40 1.14 15.31 -3.45
N GLN A 41 1.34 15.77 -2.21
CA GLN A 41 2.14 15.00 -1.26
C GLN A 41 1.33 13.83 -0.69
N ILE A 42 1.79 12.61 -0.94
CA ILE A 42 1.24 11.38 -0.37
C ILE A 42 1.94 11.13 0.97
N THR A 43 1.18 10.94 2.03
CA THR A 43 1.71 10.64 3.38
C THR A 43 1.23 9.27 3.80
N VAL A 44 2.16 8.34 3.98
CA VAL A 44 1.88 6.94 4.33
C VAL A 44 2.30 6.66 5.76
N GLN A 45 1.36 6.22 6.57
CA GLN A 45 1.64 5.67 7.91
C GLN A 45 1.99 4.18 7.74
N HIS A 46 3.08 3.73 8.35
CA HIS A 46 3.50 2.34 8.29
C HIS A 46 4.11 1.89 9.63
N LYS A 47 4.49 0.63 9.76
CA LYS A 47 4.92 0.04 11.05
C LYS A 47 6.11 0.75 11.72
N LEU A 48 7.02 1.32 10.95
CA LEU A 48 8.22 1.99 11.48
C LEU A 48 8.18 3.52 11.41
N GLY A 49 7.02 4.11 11.05
CA GLY A 49 6.88 5.56 11.04
C GLY A 49 5.97 6.09 9.96
N THR A 50 6.38 7.21 9.37
CA THR A 50 5.63 7.92 8.35
C THR A 50 6.54 8.28 7.19
N THR A 51 6.18 7.86 6.00
CA THR A 51 6.90 8.21 4.78
C THR A 51 6.10 9.20 3.95
N LYS A 52 6.78 10.20 3.40
CA LYS A 52 6.20 11.22 2.54
C LYS A 52 6.76 11.11 1.14
N LEU A 53 5.86 11.03 0.17
CA LEU A 53 6.20 11.03 -1.25
C LEU A 53 5.72 12.35 -1.87
N ASN A 54 6.55 12.98 -2.68
CA ASN A 54 6.21 14.25 -3.33
C ASN A 54 5.33 14.06 -4.58
N SER A 55 5.23 12.81 -5.07
CA SER A 55 4.40 12.41 -6.22
C SER A 55 4.18 10.91 -6.19
N LYS A 56 3.27 10.42 -7.02
CA LYS A 56 3.08 8.98 -7.22
C LYS A 56 4.39 8.34 -7.73
N PRO A 57 4.90 7.27 -7.07
CA PRO A 57 6.15 6.65 -7.44
C PRO A 57 6.03 5.90 -8.77
N LYS A 58 7.11 5.89 -9.54
CA LYS A 58 7.21 5.18 -10.82
C LYS A 58 8.27 4.09 -10.79
N LYS A 59 9.36 4.33 -10.07
CA LYS A 59 10.46 3.38 -9.90
C LYS A 59 10.38 2.78 -8.51
N ILE A 60 9.70 1.64 -8.42
CA ILE A 60 9.41 0.96 -7.17
C ILE A 60 10.28 -0.27 -7.04
N ALA A 61 10.93 -0.43 -5.89
CA ALA A 61 11.56 -1.68 -5.49
C ALA A 61 10.67 -2.43 -4.49
N VAL A 62 10.52 -3.74 -4.64
CA VAL A 62 9.82 -4.60 -3.68
C VAL A 62 10.78 -5.63 -3.10
N LEU A 63 10.77 -5.75 -1.78
CA LEU A 63 11.65 -6.68 -1.07
C LEU A 63 10.93 -7.94 -0.57
N GLU A 64 9.65 -8.11 -0.96
CA GLU A 64 8.84 -9.30 -0.73
C GLU A 64 7.91 -9.61 -1.90
N LEU A 65 7.68 -10.90 -2.13
CA LEU A 65 6.86 -11.36 -3.26
C LEU A 65 5.37 -11.05 -3.08
N SER A 66 4.88 -10.89 -1.85
CA SER A 66 3.50 -10.44 -1.60
C SER A 66 3.24 -9.00 -2.07
N PHE A 67 4.26 -8.14 -2.01
CA PHE A 67 4.16 -6.78 -2.53
C PHE A 67 4.31 -6.72 -4.05
N LEU A 68 5.07 -7.69 -4.63
CA LEU A 68 5.04 -7.91 -6.07
C LEU A 68 3.64 -8.30 -6.54
N ASP A 69 3.00 -9.26 -5.87
CA ASP A 69 1.63 -9.69 -6.15
C ASP A 69 0.66 -8.50 -6.09
N SER A 70 0.78 -7.67 -5.04
CA SER A 70 -0.03 -6.46 -4.91
C SER A 70 0.14 -5.49 -6.08
N LEU A 71 1.37 -5.18 -6.48
CA LEU A 71 1.64 -4.28 -7.60
C LEU A 71 1.17 -4.88 -8.93
N HIS A 72 1.42 -6.16 -9.17
CA HIS A 72 0.99 -6.86 -10.38
C HIS A 72 -0.53 -6.85 -10.53
N ASN A 73 -1.28 -7.07 -9.44
CA ASN A 73 -2.76 -6.97 -9.45
C ASN A 73 -3.26 -5.52 -9.68
N LEU A 74 -2.40 -4.52 -9.55
CA LEU A 74 -2.68 -3.11 -9.86
C LEU A 74 -2.18 -2.68 -11.24
N ASP A 75 -1.73 -3.62 -12.09
CA ASP A 75 -1.11 -3.38 -13.39
C ASP A 75 0.14 -2.48 -13.30
N ILE A 76 1.00 -2.75 -12.32
CA ILE A 76 2.27 -2.03 -12.10
C ILE A 76 3.41 -3.04 -11.95
N ASP A 77 4.45 -2.88 -12.76
CA ASP A 77 5.66 -3.66 -12.65
C ASP A 77 6.71 -2.90 -11.82
N PRO A 78 7.26 -3.50 -10.75
CA PRO A 78 8.39 -2.91 -10.04
C PRO A 78 9.66 -2.98 -10.90
N VAL A 79 10.56 -2.01 -10.72
CA VAL A 79 11.85 -2.00 -11.44
C VAL A 79 12.93 -2.82 -10.74
N ALA A 80 12.71 -3.20 -9.49
CA ALA A 80 13.62 -4.03 -8.68
C ALA A 80 12.86 -4.98 -7.77
N ILE A 81 13.32 -6.21 -7.69
CA ILE A 81 12.70 -7.28 -6.88
C ILE A 81 13.79 -8.05 -6.13
N ALA A 82 13.58 -8.28 -4.83
CA ALA A 82 14.33 -9.29 -4.10
C ALA A 82 13.68 -10.66 -4.38
N ASP A 83 14.27 -11.43 -5.28
CA ASP A 83 13.73 -12.66 -5.84
C ASP A 83 14.44 -13.94 -5.36
N ASP A 84 15.37 -13.81 -4.40
CA ASP A 84 16.25 -14.87 -3.90
C ASP A 84 17.16 -15.47 -5.00
N GLY A 85 17.38 -14.76 -6.11
CA GLY A 85 18.09 -15.26 -7.30
C GLY A 85 17.29 -16.29 -8.10
N GLU A 86 15.97 -16.39 -7.88
CA GLU A 86 15.08 -17.38 -8.49
C GLU A 86 13.95 -16.70 -9.30
N SER A 87 14.22 -16.35 -10.54
CA SER A 87 13.25 -15.65 -11.42
C SER A 87 11.94 -16.42 -11.66
N ASN A 88 11.92 -17.73 -11.47
CA ASN A 88 10.70 -18.54 -11.52
C ASN A 88 9.71 -18.13 -10.42
N LYS A 89 10.17 -17.74 -9.23
CA LYS A 89 9.29 -17.25 -8.15
C LYS A 89 8.53 -15.99 -8.59
N VAL A 90 9.20 -15.11 -9.32
CA VAL A 90 8.57 -13.91 -9.89
C VAL A 90 7.52 -14.30 -10.92
N THR A 91 7.87 -15.21 -11.84
CA THR A 91 6.94 -15.71 -12.86
C THR A 91 5.72 -16.42 -12.24
N ASP A 92 5.92 -17.16 -11.15
CA ASP A 92 4.82 -17.82 -10.43
C ASP A 92 3.84 -16.79 -9.83
N VAL A 93 4.35 -15.71 -9.24
CA VAL A 93 3.53 -14.62 -8.68
C VAL A 93 2.80 -13.84 -9.77
N THR A 94 3.45 -13.62 -10.92
CA THR A 94 2.86 -12.88 -12.06
C THR A 94 2.04 -13.77 -13.01
N ASN A 95 1.58 -14.91 -12.56
CA ASN A 95 0.74 -15.85 -13.33
C ASN A 95 1.34 -16.26 -14.69
N GLY A 96 2.66 -16.35 -14.78
CA GLY A 96 3.38 -16.72 -15.99
C GLY A 96 3.80 -15.52 -16.87
N GLU A 97 3.43 -14.32 -16.48
CA GLU A 97 3.87 -13.09 -17.17
C GLU A 97 5.34 -12.79 -16.87
N LYS A 98 6.06 -12.37 -17.90
CA LYS A 98 7.45 -11.94 -17.75
C LYS A 98 7.48 -10.42 -17.61
N ILE A 99 8.08 -9.96 -16.53
CA ILE A 99 8.32 -8.54 -16.27
C ILE A 99 9.82 -8.23 -16.36
N ASP A 100 10.17 -7.02 -16.75
CA ASP A 100 11.55 -6.54 -16.78
C ASP A 100 11.89 -5.89 -15.43
N TYR A 101 12.84 -6.47 -14.71
CA TYR A 101 13.28 -5.97 -13.40
C TYR A 101 14.76 -6.27 -13.16
N VAL A 102 15.36 -5.60 -12.20
CA VAL A 102 16.68 -5.93 -11.67
C VAL A 102 16.50 -6.77 -10.39
N SER A 103 17.15 -7.94 -10.35
CA SER A 103 17.21 -8.72 -9.12
C SER A 103 18.11 -8.01 -8.11
N VAL A 104 17.58 -7.75 -6.92
CA VAL A 104 18.34 -7.19 -5.80
C VAL A 104 18.66 -8.24 -4.75
N GLY A 105 18.69 -9.51 -5.14
CA GLY A 105 19.19 -10.63 -4.35
C GLY A 105 18.18 -11.22 -3.40
N ASP A 106 18.66 -11.61 -2.22
CA ASP A 106 17.86 -12.32 -1.23
C ASP A 106 16.88 -11.39 -0.49
N ARG A 107 15.67 -11.89 -0.22
CA ARG A 107 14.64 -11.12 0.51
C ARG A 107 15.00 -10.85 1.96
N LYS A 108 15.90 -11.62 2.58
CA LYS A 108 16.36 -11.35 3.96
C LYS A 108 17.51 -10.36 3.99
N GLU A 109 18.37 -10.43 2.99
CA GLU A 109 19.56 -9.61 2.88
C GLU A 109 19.64 -9.01 1.46
N PRO A 110 18.80 -8.00 1.15
CA PRO A 110 18.78 -7.38 -0.17
C PRO A 110 20.09 -6.62 -0.42
N ASN A 111 20.49 -6.56 -1.69
CA ASN A 111 21.67 -5.85 -2.10
C ASN A 111 21.47 -4.33 -2.09
N LEU A 112 21.89 -3.68 -0.99
CA LEU A 112 21.74 -2.23 -0.80
C LEU A 112 22.58 -1.42 -1.81
N GLU A 113 23.70 -1.95 -2.31
CA GLU A 113 24.53 -1.30 -3.31
C GLU A 113 23.77 -1.24 -4.65
N GLU A 114 23.15 -2.34 -5.06
CA GLU A 114 22.31 -2.40 -6.26
C GLU A 114 21.13 -1.44 -6.15
N LEU A 115 20.38 -1.49 -5.03
CA LEU A 115 19.27 -0.57 -4.78
C LEU A 115 19.71 0.90 -4.86
N SER A 116 20.87 1.24 -4.29
CA SER A 116 21.39 2.62 -4.29
C SER A 116 21.76 3.14 -5.67
N SER A 117 22.03 2.25 -6.62
CA SER A 117 22.39 2.60 -8.00
C SER A 117 21.20 2.95 -8.89
N MET A 118 19.94 2.69 -8.46
CA MET A 118 18.77 2.63 -9.32
C MET A 118 17.91 3.90 -9.37
N ASP A 119 18.21 4.95 -8.59
CA ASP A 119 17.38 6.18 -8.53
C ASP A 119 15.88 5.87 -8.32
N LEU A 120 15.59 5.19 -7.19
CA LEU A 120 14.26 4.71 -6.84
C LEU A 120 13.37 5.81 -6.27
N ASP A 121 12.06 5.75 -6.56
CA ASP A 121 11.05 6.64 -5.97
C ASP A 121 10.47 6.07 -4.66
N LEU A 122 10.47 4.74 -4.51
CA LEU A 122 9.89 4.04 -3.36
C LEU A 122 10.54 2.67 -3.18
N ILE A 123 10.76 2.28 -1.94
CA ILE A 123 11.05 0.89 -1.53
C ILE A 123 9.88 0.39 -0.67
N ILE A 124 9.35 -0.80 -0.99
CA ILE A 124 8.36 -1.49 -0.17
C ILE A 124 9.04 -2.67 0.52
N ALA A 125 9.12 -2.60 1.84
CA ALA A 125 9.88 -3.50 2.68
C ALA A 125 8.96 -4.23 3.69
N ASP A 126 9.42 -5.37 4.21
CA ASP A 126 8.71 -6.16 5.21
C ASP A 126 9.18 -5.85 6.63
N THR A 127 8.25 -5.79 7.58
CA THR A 127 8.55 -5.50 8.99
C THR A 127 9.48 -6.53 9.62
N SER A 128 9.21 -7.82 9.42
CA SER A 128 9.95 -8.90 10.09
C SER A 128 11.38 -9.05 9.58
N ARG A 129 11.62 -8.72 8.30
CA ARG A 129 12.93 -8.90 7.66
C ARG A 129 13.78 -7.65 7.62
N HIS A 130 13.15 -6.48 7.47
CA HIS A 130 13.88 -5.26 7.10
C HIS A 130 13.88 -4.18 8.18
N SER A 131 13.29 -4.43 9.38
CA SER A 131 13.27 -3.43 10.45
C SER A 131 14.68 -2.99 10.87
N GLU A 132 15.64 -3.91 10.90
CA GLU A 132 17.02 -3.59 11.30
C GLU A 132 17.78 -2.73 10.27
N ILE A 133 17.40 -2.85 8.98
CA ILE A 133 18.02 -2.11 7.87
C ILE A 133 17.16 -0.95 7.35
N TYR A 134 16.02 -0.67 8.00
CA TYR A 134 15.09 0.37 7.58
C TYR A 134 15.74 1.73 7.37
N GLU A 135 16.60 2.15 8.31
CA GLU A 135 17.30 3.42 8.22
C GLU A 135 18.25 3.49 7.01
N ASP A 136 18.86 2.37 6.62
CA ASP A 136 19.73 2.31 5.44
C ASP A 136 18.90 2.30 4.15
N LEU A 137 17.79 1.58 4.11
CA LEU A 137 16.84 1.64 2.99
C LEU A 137 16.30 3.06 2.79
N ASN A 138 15.92 3.73 3.87
CA ASN A 138 15.34 5.09 3.81
C ASN A 138 16.37 6.18 3.42
N LYS A 139 17.68 5.90 3.50
CA LYS A 139 18.73 6.75 2.91
C LYS A 139 18.82 6.58 1.39
N ILE A 140 18.45 5.41 0.86
CA ILE A 140 18.46 5.12 -0.58
C ILE A 140 17.25 5.75 -1.26
N ALA A 141 16.05 5.47 -0.76
CA ALA A 141 14.79 6.02 -1.26
C ALA A 141 13.74 6.06 -0.15
N PRO A 142 12.67 6.86 -0.29
CA PRO A 142 11.51 6.78 0.59
C PRO A 142 11.08 5.33 0.76
N THR A 143 10.98 4.85 2.01
CA THR A 143 10.70 3.44 2.30
C THR A 143 9.46 3.32 3.15
N ILE A 144 8.53 2.45 2.75
CA ILE A 144 7.41 2.01 3.58
C ILE A 144 7.64 0.58 4.06
N VAL A 145 7.17 0.28 5.26
CA VAL A 145 7.35 -1.04 5.88
C VAL A 145 6.00 -1.61 6.27
N LEU A 146 5.64 -2.71 5.65
CA LEU A 146 4.35 -3.39 5.81
C LEU A 146 4.59 -4.82 6.30
N ASP A 147 3.59 -5.44 6.92
CA ASP A 147 3.68 -6.85 7.32
C ASP A 147 3.36 -7.75 6.13
N SER A 148 4.24 -8.71 5.81
CA SER A 148 3.97 -9.73 4.79
C SER A 148 3.99 -11.14 5.37
N ILE A 149 4.91 -11.39 6.30
CA ILE A 149 5.06 -12.69 6.97
C ILE A 149 4.03 -12.77 8.09
N ASP A 150 3.32 -13.90 8.14
CA ASP A 150 2.27 -14.15 9.13
C ASP A 150 1.06 -13.18 9.07
N SER A 151 0.90 -12.44 7.98
CA SER A 151 -0.26 -11.58 7.76
C SER A 151 -1.54 -12.39 7.61
N SER A 152 -2.59 -11.94 8.29
CA SER A 152 -3.95 -12.40 8.04
C SER A 152 -4.45 -11.92 6.66
N TYR A 153 -5.58 -12.49 6.21
CA TYR A 153 -6.23 -12.01 4.99
C TYR A 153 -6.62 -10.52 5.07
N ASP A 154 -7.12 -10.10 6.22
CA ASP A 154 -7.53 -8.70 6.42
C ASP A 154 -6.31 -7.75 6.33
N GLU A 155 -5.18 -8.10 6.94
CA GLU A 155 -3.93 -7.34 6.85
C GLU A 155 -3.36 -7.31 5.42
N TYR A 156 -3.48 -8.42 4.68
CA TYR A 156 -3.12 -8.43 3.25
C TYR A 156 -3.96 -7.43 2.45
N ILE A 157 -5.28 -7.38 2.69
CA ILE A 157 -6.16 -6.42 2.04
C ILE A 157 -5.80 -4.98 2.41
N GLU A 158 -5.55 -4.68 3.69
CA GLU A 158 -5.10 -3.35 4.15
C GLU A 158 -3.79 -2.92 3.47
N ASN A 159 -2.83 -3.83 3.33
CA ASN A 159 -1.58 -3.57 2.62
C ASN A 159 -1.82 -3.30 1.12
N PHE A 160 -2.71 -4.08 0.50
CA PHE A 160 -3.07 -3.91 -0.91
C PHE A 160 -3.74 -2.55 -1.16
N GLU A 161 -4.68 -2.14 -0.30
CA GLU A 161 -5.31 -0.82 -0.35
C GLU A 161 -4.29 0.30 -0.14
N THR A 162 -3.36 0.15 0.83
CA THR A 162 -2.29 1.12 1.08
C THR A 162 -1.38 1.28 -0.15
N ILE A 163 -0.96 0.19 -0.77
CA ILE A 163 -0.15 0.22 -1.99
C ILE A 163 -0.94 0.88 -3.13
N ALA A 164 -2.22 0.55 -3.28
CA ALA A 164 -3.08 1.13 -4.31
C ALA A 164 -3.23 2.65 -4.16
N GLU A 165 -3.40 3.16 -2.94
CA GLU A 165 -3.44 4.61 -2.66
C GLU A 165 -2.14 5.29 -3.07
N ILE A 166 -1.00 4.71 -2.73
CA ILE A 166 0.33 5.24 -3.06
C ILE A 166 0.52 5.38 -4.57
N VAL A 167 0.08 4.38 -5.33
CA VAL A 167 0.25 4.35 -6.78
C VAL A 167 -0.93 4.95 -7.55
N GLY A 168 -2.03 5.31 -6.83
CA GLY A 168 -3.24 5.92 -7.39
C GLY A 168 -4.08 4.97 -8.21
N LYS A 169 -4.29 3.77 -7.68
CA LYS A 169 -5.05 2.67 -8.29
C LYS A 169 -6.19 2.17 -7.37
N GLU A 170 -6.75 3.03 -6.54
CA GLU A 170 -7.75 2.70 -5.53
C GLU A 170 -9.00 2.03 -6.14
N ASP A 171 -9.45 2.51 -7.31
CA ASP A 171 -10.61 1.92 -8.00
C ASP A 171 -10.31 0.50 -8.51
N VAL A 172 -9.08 0.24 -8.97
CA VAL A 172 -8.64 -1.10 -9.40
C VAL A 172 -8.60 -2.03 -8.20
N ALA A 173 -7.99 -1.60 -7.09
CA ALA A 173 -7.93 -2.38 -5.86
C ALA A 173 -9.32 -2.76 -5.36
N LYS A 174 -10.24 -1.80 -5.29
CA LYS A 174 -11.63 -2.04 -4.89
C LYS A 174 -12.31 -3.11 -5.74
N ALA A 175 -12.17 -3.03 -7.06
CA ALA A 175 -12.77 -4.03 -7.97
C ALA A 175 -12.17 -5.43 -7.74
N LYS A 176 -10.85 -5.52 -7.52
CA LYS A 176 -10.16 -6.80 -7.24
C LYS A 176 -10.57 -7.39 -5.89
N ILE A 177 -10.72 -6.57 -4.86
CA ILE A 177 -11.19 -7.01 -3.54
C ILE A 177 -12.62 -7.54 -3.63
N GLU A 178 -13.53 -6.83 -4.29
CA GLU A 178 -14.91 -7.28 -4.49
C GLU A 178 -14.99 -8.62 -5.24
N GLU A 179 -14.13 -8.81 -6.25
CA GLU A 179 -14.00 -10.08 -6.98
C GLU A 179 -13.54 -11.23 -6.05
N ALA A 180 -12.48 -10.99 -5.26
CA ALA A 180 -11.94 -11.97 -4.31
C ALA A 180 -12.96 -12.34 -3.23
N GLU A 181 -13.65 -11.38 -2.64
CA GLU A 181 -14.70 -11.61 -1.65
C GLU A 181 -15.86 -12.45 -2.20
N LYS A 182 -16.26 -12.20 -3.45
CA LYS A 182 -17.28 -13.02 -4.12
C LYS A 182 -16.82 -14.46 -4.27
N VAL A 183 -15.59 -14.69 -4.73
CA VAL A 183 -15.03 -16.05 -4.85
C VAL A 183 -14.99 -16.75 -3.50
N LEU A 184 -14.57 -16.05 -2.44
CA LEU A 184 -14.54 -16.59 -1.07
C LEU A 184 -15.93 -16.96 -0.57
N SER A 185 -16.95 -16.13 -0.86
CA SER A 185 -18.34 -16.42 -0.51
C SER A 185 -18.85 -17.66 -1.22
N ASP A 186 -18.63 -17.76 -2.53
CA ASP A 186 -19.03 -18.90 -3.36
C ASP A 186 -18.38 -20.22 -2.89
N VAL A 187 -17.11 -20.16 -2.49
CA VAL A 187 -16.38 -21.33 -1.94
C VAL A 187 -16.93 -21.72 -0.58
N LYS A 188 -17.20 -20.75 0.30
CA LYS A 188 -17.79 -21.02 1.62
C LYS A 188 -19.16 -21.69 1.52
N ASP A 189 -20.01 -21.24 0.58
CA ASP A 189 -21.33 -21.83 0.39
C ASP A 189 -21.25 -23.26 -0.19
N LYS A 190 -20.39 -23.48 -1.18
CA LYS A 190 -20.14 -24.85 -1.70
C LYS A 190 -19.56 -25.79 -0.66
N ALA A 191 -18.73 -25.30 0.26
CA ALA A 191 -18.17 -26.09 1.35
C ALA A 191 -19.25 -26.50 2.37
N LYS A 192 -20.17 -25.58 2.72
CA LYS A 192 -21.29 -25.86 3.62
C LYS A 192 -22.21 -26.96 3.05
N ASP A 193 -22.51 -26.88 1.75
CA ASP A 193 -23.35 -27.86 1.08
C ASP A 193 -22.72 -29.28 1.11
N LYS A 194 -21.41 -29.38 0.88
CA LYS A 194 -20.70 -30.67 0.92
C LYS A 194 -20.65 -31.26 2.33
N VAL A 195 -20.35 -30.44 3.35
CA VAL A 195 -20.32 -30.91 4.75
C VAL A 195 -21.71 -31.40 5.18
N SER A 196 -22.79 -30.70 4.81
CA SER A 196 -24.16 -31.12 5.12
C SER A 196 -24.57 -32.44 4.46
N ASP A 197 -24.02 -32.74 3.27
CA ASP A 197 -24.28 -34.02 2.56
C ASP A 197 -23.47 -35.20 3.13
N GLU A 198 -22.27 -34.97 3.63
CA GLU A 198 -21.46 -36.02 4.28
C GLU A 198 -22.00 -36.41 5.66
N ASP A 199 -22.43 -35.43 6.47
CA ASP A 199 -23.10 -35.68 7.75
C ASP A 199 -24.41 -36.46 7.59
N ARG A 200 -25.17 -36.23 6.51
CA ARG A 200 -26.39 -37.02 6.21
C ARG A 200 -26.08 -38.46 5.81
N LYS A 201 -24.96 -38.73 5.18
CA LYS A 201 -24.56 -40.09 4.76
C LYS A 201 -23.93 -40.92 5.86
N SER A 202 -23.43 -40.27 6.93
CA SER A 202 -22.84 -40.96 8.09
C SER A 202 -23.85 -41.43 9.14
N VAL A 203 -25.14 -41.12 8.98
CA VAL A 203 -26.23 -41.45 9.91
C VAL A 203 -27.17 -42.57 9.40
N VAL A 204 -26.83 -43.25 8.31
CA VAL A 204 -27.60 -44.40 7.77
C VAL A 204 -26.90 -45.69 8.02
#